data_f8f6bdbf2aa007fd87e6760df5b8c73b
#
_entry.id   f8f6bdbf2aa007fd87e6760df5b8c73b
#
_cell.length_a   1.000
_cell.length_b   1.000
_cell.length_c   1.000
_cell.angle_alpha   90.00
_cell.angle_beta   90.00
_cell.angle_gamma   90.00
#
_symmetry.space_group_name_H-M   'P 1'
#
loop_
_entity.id
_entity.type
_entity.pdbx_description
1 polymer ?
#
loop_
_entity_poly.entity_id
_entity_poly.type
_entity_poly.pdbx_seq_one_letter_code
_entity_poly.pdbx_strand_id
1 'polypeptide(L)'
;MDIAIGDLEVIHNTEARRFEIHYGDEMARLEYHLRGPSIVYTHTVVPVVLEGHGIAGRLAKEALDYARDSSLSVVPLCPYVADYIEKHQEYGDLVAAMD
;
A
#
# COMPACT_ATOMS: atom_id res chain seq x y z
N MET A 1 3.09 -26.14 -9.15
CA MET A 1 1.73 -25.65 -9.37
C MET A 1 1.79 -24.12 -9.46
N ASP A 2 1.24 -23.56 -10.53
CA ASP A 2 1.28 -22.13 -10.74
C ASP A 2 0.14 -21.46 -9.98
N ILE A 3 0.50 -20.49 -9.16
CA ILE A 3 -0.50 -19.68 -8.46
C ILE A 3 -0.82 -18.49 -9.35
N ALA A 4 -2.10 -18.25 -9.60
CA ALA A 4 -2.52 -17.09 -10.38
C ALA A 4 -2.13 -15.81 -9.63
N ILE A 5 -1.61 -14.82 -10.36
CA ILE A 5 -1.17 -13.56 -9.75
C ILE A 5 -2.31 -12.91 -8.96
N GLY A 6 -3.55 -13.02 -9.44
CA GLY A 6 -4.71 -12.48 -8.73
C GLY A 6 -5.01 -13.13 -7.39
N ASP A 7 -4.47 -14.33 -7.13
CA ASP A 7 -4.69 -15.07 -5.89
C ASP A 7 -3.58 -14.86 -4.85
N LEU A 8 -2.58 -14.04 -5.18
CA LEU A 8 -1.50 -13.75 -4.25
C LEU A 8 -2.00 -12.90 -3.09
N GLU A 9 -1.51 -13.19 -1.90
CA GLU A 9 -1.92 -12.46 -0.70
C GLU A 9 -1.04 -11.25 -0.47
N VAL A 10 -1.64 -10.21 0.13
CA VAL A 10 -0.88 -9.09 0.64
C VAL A 10 -0.41 -9.45 2.06
N ILE A 11 0.88 -9.36 2.29
CA ILE A 11 1.48 -9.62 3.60
C ILE A 11 1.87 -8.28 4.21
N HIS A 12 1.42 -8.03 5.43
CA HIS A 12 1.85 -6.84 6.16
C HIS A 12 3.08 -7.20 7.00
N ASN A 13 4.24 -6.80 6.51
CA ASN A 13 5.52 -7.03 7.21
C ASN A 13 5.79 -5.85 8.13
N THR A 14 5.37 -5.98 9.41
CA THR A 14 5.48 -4.88 10.37
C THR A 14 6.92 -4.57 10.76
N GLU A 15 7.79 -5.58 10.78
CA GLU A 15 9.21 -5.36 11.12
C GLU A 15 9.92 -4.55 10.04
N ALA A 16 9.64 -4.85 8.77
CA ALA A 16 10.22 -4.11 7.65
C ALA A 16 9.43 -2.86 7.29
N ARG A 17 8.27 -2.66 7.92
CA ARG A 17 7.37 -1.52 7.69
C ARG A 17 6.98 -1.39 6.23
N ARG A 18 6.40 -2.48 5.72
CA ARG A 18 5.91 -2.50 4.35
C ARG A 18 4.82 -3.54 4.16
N PHE A 19 4.01 -3.35 3.11
CA PHE A 19 3.07 -4.34 2.61
C PHE A 19 3.72 -5.00 1.41
N GLU A 20 3.59 -6.32 1.29
CA GLU A 20 4.32 -7.12 0.29
C GLU A 20 3.39 -8.05 -0.45
N ILE A 21 3.67 -8.24 -1.74
CA ILE A 21 3.10 -9.33 -2.53
C ILE A 21 4.28 -10.07 -3.16
N HIS A 22 4.38 -11.37 -2.88
CA HIS A 22 5.47 -12.20 -3.38
C HIS A 22 5.03 -13.07 -4.54
N TYR A 23 5.89 -13.18 -5.54
CA TYR A 23 5.66 -14.02 -6.70
C TYR A 23 7.01 -14.59 -7.16
N GLY A 24 7.26 -15.89 -6.86
CA GLY A 24 8.57 -16.49 -7.08
C GLY A 24 9.64 -15.73 -6.29
N ASP A 25 10.67 -15.29 -6.96
CA ASP A 25 11.75 -14.52 -6.35
C ASP A 25 11.48 -13.02 -6.37
N GLU A 26 10.35 -12.61 -6.92
CA GLU A 26 9.98 -11.20 -7.05
C GLU A 26 9.11 -10.75 -5.89
N MET A 27 9.23 -9.50 -5.51
CA MET A 27 8.40 -8.92 -4.46
C MET A 27 7.98 -7.50 -4.85
N ALA A 28 6.68 -7.28 -4.88
CA ALA A 28 6.13 -5.93 -4.92
C ALA A 28 5.97 -5.44 -3.47
N ARG A 29 6.16 -4.16 -3.25
CA ARG A 29 6.07 -3.61 -1.90
C ARG A 29 5.57 -2.18 -1.87
N LEU A 30 4.91 -1.82 -0.76
CA LEU A 30 4.54 -0.45 -0.43
C LEU A 30 5.13 -0.16 0.95
N GLU A 31 6.08 0.75 1.00
CA GLU A 31 6.84 1.07 2.21
C GLU A 31 6.23 2.23 2.96
N TYR A 32 6.38 2.21 4.29
CA TYR A 32 5.87 3.28 5.14
C TYR A 32 6.76 3.49 6.36
N HIS A 33 6.54 4.59 7.05
CA HIS A 33 7.01 4.75 8.42
C HIS A 33 5.89 5.35 9.27
N LEU A 34 6.03 5.22 10.57
CA LEU A 34 5.05 5.72 11.53
C LEU A 34 5.56 7.03 12.13
N ARG A 35 4.67 7.99 12.28
CA ARG A 35 5.00 9.28 12.88
C ARG A 35 3.82 9.75 13.73
N GLY A 36 3.92 9.53 15.06
CA GLY A 36 2.83 9.87 15.96
C GLY A 36 1.55 9.16 15.57
N PRO A 37 0.44 9.86 15.41
CA PRO A 37 -0.84 9.27 15.03
C PRO A 37 -0.97 9.01 13.53
N SER A 38 0.12 9.18 12.76
CA SER A 38 0.08 9.09 11.31
C SER A 38 0.94 7.96 10.78
N ILE A 39 0.51 7.38 9.65
CA ILE A 39 1.31 6.47 8.85
C ILE A 39 1.68 7.20 7.55
N VAL A 40 2.97 7.19 7.23
CA VAL A 40 3.51 7.90 6.07
C VAL A 40 3.86 6.87 5.00
N TYR A 41 3.09 6.82 3.92
CA TYR A 41 3.37 5.92 2.80
C TYR A 41 4.36 6.60 1.87
N THR A 42 5.53 5.97 1.66
CA THR A 42 6.66 6.62 0.99
C THR A 42 6.93 6.12 -0.42
N HIS A 43 6.94 4.81 -0.63
CA HIS A 43 7.30 4.23 -1.93
C HIS A 43 6.47 3.01 -2.24
N THR A 44 6.09 2.88 -3.51
CA THR A 44 5.49 1.67 -4.05
C THR A 44 6.39 1.17 -5.18
N VAL A 45 6.82 -0.08 -5.10
CA VAL A 45 7.70 -0.70 -6.10
C VAL A 45 7.05 -1.98 -6.59
N VAL A 46 6.86 -2.09 -7.90
CA VAL A 46 6.29 -3.29 -8.53
C VAL A 46 7.27 -3.78 -9.59
N PRO A 47 7.80 -5.00 -9.44
CA PRO A 47 8.68 -5.58 -10.47
C PRO A 47 7.97 -5.68 -11.81
N VAL A 48 8.75 -5.60 -12.88
CA VAL A 48 8.21 -5.58 -14.25
C VAL A 48 7.30 -6.79 -14.51
N VAL A 49 7.69 -7.97 -14.02
CA VAL A 49 6.92 -9.21 -14.23
C VAL A 49 5.51 -9.13 -13.62
N LEU A 50 5.33 -8.27 -12.61
CA LEU A 50 4.04 -8.12 -11.94
C LEU A 50 3.25 -6.91 -12.43
N GLU A 51 3.81 -6.10 -13.32
CA GLU A 51 3.10 -4.94 -13.85
C GLU A 51 1.88 -5.36 -14.68
N GLY A 52 0.85 -4.52 -14.70
CA GLY A 52 -0.36 -4.78 -15.47
C GLY A 52 -1.35 -5.74 -14.83
N HIS A 53 -1.11 -6.14 -13.57
CA HIS A 53 -1.97 -7.09 -12.85
C HIS A 53 -2.69 -6.48 -11.65
N GLY A 54 -2.68 -5.15 -11.54
CA GLY A 54 -3.37 -4.47 -10.44
C GLY A 54 -2.68 -4.62 -9.08
N ILE A 55 -1.41 -5.01 -9.06
CA ILE A 55 -0.67 -5.30 -7.81
C ILE A 55 -0.53 -4.04 -6.95
N ALA A 56 -0.15 -2.91 -7.55
CA ALA A 56 0.01 -1.67 -6.79
C ALA A 56 -1.31 -1.23 -6.16
N GLY A 57 -2.43 -1.41 -6.88
CA GLY A 57 -3.76 -1.09 -6.36
C GLY A 57 -4.14 -1.96 -5.17
N ARG A 58 -3.80 -3.25 -5.21
CA ARG A 58 -4.05 -4.15 -4.08
C ARG A 58 -3.22 -3.76 -2.86
N LEU A 59 -1.96 -3.39 -3.06
CA LEU A 59 -1.11 -2.90 -1.97
C LEU A 59 -1.69 -1.62 -1.36
N ALA A 60 -2.10 -0.67 -2.20
CA ALA A 60 -2.68 0.59 -1.72
C ALA A 60 -3.97 0.35 -0.94
N LYS A 61 -4.86 -0.50 -1.46
CA LYS A 61 -6.11 -0.80 -0.78
C LYS A 61 -5.86 -1.40 0.60
N GLU A 62 -5.01 -2.41 0.68
CA GLU A 62 -4.69 -3.07 1.95
C GLU A 62 -4.07 -2.07 2.93
N ALA A 63 -3.16 -1.22 2.44
CA ALA A 63 -2.50 -0.23 3.27
C ALA A 63 -3.48 0.81 3.82
N LEU A 64 -4.42 1.26 3.00
CA LEU A 64 -5.40 2.25 3.42
C LEU A 64 -6.44 1.65 4.37
N ASP A 65 -6.86 0.40 4.12
CA ASP A 65 -7.75 -0.31 5.04
C ASP A 65 -7.08 -0.52 6.40
N TYR A 66 -5.78 -0.85 6.40
CA TYR A 66 -5.02 -0.97 7.64
C TYR A 66 -5.00 0.35 8.42
N ALA A 67 -4.76 1.46 7.74
CA ALA A 67 -4.75 2.77 8.40
C ALA A 67 -6.09 3.08 9.04
N ARG A 68 -7.19 2.76 8.34
CA ARG A 68 -8.54 2.97 8.87
C ARG A 68 -8.78 2.11 10.10
N ASP A 69 -8.46 0.83 10.01
CA ASP A 69 -8.70 -0.12 11.10
C ASP A 69 -7.84 0.18 12.33
N SER A 70 -6.69 0.81 12.12
CA SER A 70 -5.75 1.16 13.19
C SER A 70 -5.92 2.60 13.68
N SER A 71 -6.90 3.31 13.17
CA SER A 71 -7.18 4.72 13.53
C SER A 71 -5.98 5.64 13.29
N LEU A 72 -5.23 5.38 12.20
CA LEU A 72 -4.10 6.20 11.80
C LEU A 72 -4.52 7.16 10.69
N SER A 73 -4.03 8.40 10.76
CA SER A 73 -4.15 9.29 9.60
C SER A 73 -3.06 8.96 8.59
N VAL A 74 -3.32 9.27 7.33
CA VAL A 74 -2.43 8.91 6.22
C VAL A 74 -1.74 10.16 5.68
N VAL A 75 -0.42 10.07 5.54
CA VAL A 75 0.39 11.08 4.84
C VAL A 75 0.88 10.41 3.54
N PRO A 76 0.24 10.69 2.41
CA PRO A 76 0.55 9.99 1.16
C PRO A 76 1.68 10.70 0.39
N LEU A 77 2.92 10.48 0.82
CA LEU A 77 4.09 11.01 0.10
C LEU A 77 4.34 10.24 -1.19
N CYS A 78 3.94 8.97 -1.23
CA CYS A 78 4.05 8.16 -2.44
C CYS A 78 3.04 8.67 -3.47
N PRO A 79 3.49 9.09 -4.67
CA PRO A 79 2.56 9.58 -5.69
C PRO A 79 1.48 8.57 -6.08
N TYR A 80 1.81 7.29 -6.08
CA TYR A 80 0.82 6.26 -6.40
C TYR A 80 -0.30 6.20 -5.37
N VAL A 81 0.04 6.24 -4.07
CA VAL A 81 -0.96 6.21 -3.00
C VAL A 81 -1.82 7.47 -3.05
N ALA A 82 -1.20 8.64 -3.28
CA ALA A 82 -1.94 9.89 -3.40
C ALA A 82 -2.95 9.83 -4.55
N ASP A 83 -2.52 9.32 -5.71
CA ASP A 83 -3.39 9.16 -6.88
C ASP A 83 -4.51 8.15 -6.61
N TYR A 84 -4.18 7.06 -5.92
CA TYR A 84 -5.17 6.04 -5.56
C TYR A 84 -6.28 6.64 -4.70
N ILE A 85 -5.91 7.44 -3.68
CA ILE A 85 -6.88 8.10 -2.81
C ILE A 85 -7.76 9.06 -3.63
N GLU A 86 -7.17 9.80 -4.55
CA GLU A 86 -7.93 10.72 -5.40
C GLU A 86 -8.98 10.00 -6.24
N LYS A 87 -8.65 8.80 -6.72
CA LYS A 87 -9.56 7.97 -7.52
C LYS A 87 -10.50 7.12 -6.68
N HIS A 88 -10.27 7.02 -5.37
CA HIS A 88 -11.06 6.23 -4.44
C HIS A 88 -11.42 7.11 -3.25
N GLN A 89 -12.40 7.98 -3.45
CA GLN A 89 -12.74 9.06 -2.52
C GLN A 89 -13.18 8.57 -1.14
N GLU A 90 -13.54 7.30 -1.00
CA GLU A 90 -13.87 6.71 0.29
C GLU A 90 -12.69 6.73 1.27
N TYR A 91 -11.47 6.93 0.78
CA TYR A 91 -10.27 7.04 1.61
C TYR A 91 -9.84 8.49 1.87
N GLY A 92 -10.56 9.46 1.29
CA GLY A 92 -10.17 10.87 1.44
C GLY A 92 -10.15 11.36 2.87
N ASP A 93 -11.03 10.83 3.71
CA ASP A 93 -11.11 11.21 5.13
C ASP A 93 -9.89 10.77 5.94
N LEU A 94 -9.08 9.84 5.43
CA LEU A 94 -7.89 9.36 6.13
C LEU A 94 -6.72 10.33 6.02
N VAL A 95 -6.72 11.18 5.01
CA VAL A 95 -5.56 12.05 4.75
C VAL A 95 -5.39 13.04 5.90
N ALA A 96 -4.17 13.10 6.43
CA ALA A 96 -3.86 14.00 7.54
C ALA A 96 -4.07 15.44 7.13
N ALA A 97 -4.67 16.22 8.04
CA ALA A 97 -4.84 17.65 7.80
C ALA A 97 -3.48 18.31 7.67
N MET A 98 -3.34 19.15 6.65
CA MET A 98 -2.14 19.94 6.45
C MET A 98 -2.40 21.32 7.03
N ASP A 99 -1.65 21.67 8.04
CA ASP A 99 -1.73 23.01 8.62
C ASP A 99 -0.73 23.93 7.94
#